data_58af30cc4c0bbdecb9e65bfb95563bb8
#
_entry.id   58af30cc4c0bbdecb9e65bfb95563bb8
#
_cell.length_a   1.000
_cell.length_b   1.000
_cell.length_c   1.000
_cell.angle_alpha   90.00
_cell.angle_beta   90.00
_cell.angle_gamma   90.00
#
_symmetry.space_group_name_H-M   'P 1'
#
loop_
_entity.id
_entity.type
_entity.pdbx_description
1 polymer ?
#
loop_
_entity_poly.entity_id
_entity_poly.type
_entity_poly.pdbx_seq_one_letter_code
_entity_poly.pdbx_strand_id
1 'polypeptide(L)'
;MANKAHSLSHTKWMCKYHIVFTPKYRRKAIYGQIRSDIGEILRRLCEYKGVEIIEGHLMPDYVHMLLAIPPKYSVSSVMGYLKGKSSLMIFDRHANLKYKFGNRRFWAEGCYVSAVGLDEATIAKYIREQEAADIALDKLSVKEYSDPFKK
;
A
#
# COMPACT_ATOMS: atom_id res chain seq x y z
N MET A 1 8.33 -16.16 10.05
CA MET A 1 9.69 -15.64 10.13
C MET A 1 9.81 -14.70 11.33
N ALA A 2 10.86 -14.85 12.11
CA ALA A 2 11.05 -13.99 13.26
C ALA A 2 11.19 -12.54 12.85
N ASN A 3 10.90 -11.64 13.77
CA ASN A 3 11.10 -10.21 13.57
C ASN A 3 12.54 -9.91 13.18
N LYS A 4 12.68 -9.10 12.16
CA LYS A 4 13.96 -8.74 11.63
C LYS A 4 14.30 -7.31 12.06
N ALA A 5 15.38 -7.15 12.82
CA ALA A 5 15.87 -5.82 13.13
C ALA A 5 16.68 -5.33 11.94
N HIS A 6 16.38 -4.15 11.46
CA HIS A 6 17.12 -3.53 10.38
C HIS A 6 18.32 -2.78 10.94
N SER A 7 19.39 -2.74 10.15
CA SER A 7 20.63 -2.11 10.56
C SER A 7 20.80 -0.78 9.84
N LEU A 8 21.14 0.27 10.57
CA LEU A 8 21.44 1.59 10.02
C LEU A 8 22.71 2.08 10.72
N SER A 9 23.87 1.95 10.08
CA SER A 9 25.18 2.13 10.70
C SER A 9 25.29 1.22 11.93
N HIS A 10 25.42 1.76 13.12
CA HIS A 10 25.51 1.00 14.35
C HIS A 10 24.16 0.91 15.09
N THR A 11 23.08 1.36 14.46
CA THR A 11 21.76 1.40 15.08
C THR A 11 20.84 0.38 14.42
N LYS A 12 20.23 -0.48 15.22
CA LYS A 12 19.17 -1.37 14.77
C LYS A 12 17.84 -0.66 14.89
N TRP A 13 16.95 -0.88 13.92
CA TRP A 13 15.64 -0.24 13.95
C TRP A 13 14.54 -1.23 13.54
N MET A 14 13.33 -1.00 14.06
CA MET A 14 12.14 -1.80 13.79
C MET A 14 10.92 -0.88 13.68
N CYS A 15 10.95 0.00 12.69
CA CYS A 15 9.88 0.98 12.47
C CYS A 15 8.89 0.42 11.47
N LYS A 16 7.89 -0.31 11.97
CA LYS A 16 6.88 -0.97 11.14
C LYS A 16 5.51 -0.38 11.40
N TYR A 17 4.76 -0.18 10.32
CA TYR A 17 3.46 0.47 10.39
C TYR A 17 2.47 -0.26 9.50
N HIS A 18 1.29 -0.46 10.05
CA HIS A 18 0.14 -0.93 9.30
C HIS A 18 -0.59 0.30 8.78
N ILE A 19 -0.78 0.40 7.47
CA ILE A 19 -1.28 1.60 6.80
C ILE A 19 -2.45 1.22 5.91
N VAL A 20 -3.53 2.03 5.99
CA VAL A 20 -4.69 1.89 5.11
C VAL A 20 -4.99 3.24 4.50
N PHE A 21 -5.18 3.28 3.18
CA PHE A 21 -5.66 4.48 2.51
C PHE A 21 -6.59 4.09 1.35
N THR A 22 -7.42 5.06 0.94
CA THR A 22 -8.52 4.79 0.01
C THR A 22 -8.47 5.73 -1.18
N PRO A 23 -9.03 5.32 -2.33
CA PRO A 23 -9.28 6.26 -3.42
C PRO A 23 -10.20 7.38 -2.95
N LYS A 24 -10.06 8.55 -3.60
CA LYS A 24 -10.89 9.71 -3.33
C LYS A 24 -12.37 9.36 -3.49
N TYR A 25 -13.19 9.79 -2.55
CA TYR A 25 -14.61 9.46 -2.44
C TYR A 25 -14.86 7.96 -2.22
N ARG A 26 -13.84 7.24 -1.83
CA ARG A 26 -13.91 5.78 -1.63
C ARG A 26 -14.45 5.03 -2.85
N ARG A 27 -14.11 5.51 -4.04
CA ARG A 27 -14.55 4.89 -5.27
C ARG A 27 -13.91 3.51 -5.45
N LYS A 28 -14.72 2.56 -5.91
CA LYS A 28 -14.22 1.24 -6.27
C LYS A 28 -13.57 1.33 -7.65
N ALA A 29 -12.29 1.66 -7.68
CA ALA A 29 -11.54 1.89 -8.90
C ALA A 29 -10.37 0.94 -9.11
N ILE A 30 -10.00 0.19 -8.07
CA ILE A 30 -8.79 -0.64 -8.08
C ILE A 30 -9.14 -2.04 -8.59
N TYR A 31 -9.16 -2.18 -9.93
CA TYR A 31 -9.47 -3.43 -10.62
C TYR A 31 -8.50 -3.66 -11.78
N GLY A 32 -8.38 -4.91 -12.19
CA GLY A 32 -7.70 -5.30 -13.43
C GLY A 32 -6.35 -4.66 -13.63
N GLN A 33 -6.15 -4.02 -14.76
CA GLN A 33 -4.88 -3.39 -15.10
C GLN A 33 -4.52 -2.23 -14.17
N ILE A 34 -5.50 -1.45 -13.76
CA ILE A 34 -5.28 -0.36 -12.79
C ILE A 34 -4.72 -0.92 -11.48
N ARG A 35 -5.27 -2.01 -11.02
CA ARG A 35 -4.81 -2.67 -9.79
C ARG A 35 -3.35 -3.13 -9.92
N SER A 36 -3.02 -3.78 -11.01
CA SER A 36 -1.64 -4.21 -11.29
C SER A 36 -0.68 -3.03 -11.35
N ASP A 37 -1.08 -1.97 -12.02
CA ASP A 37 -0.26 -0.76 -12.15
C ASP A 37 -0.05 -0.07 -10.79
N ILE A 38 -1.09 0.03 -9.98
CA ILE A 38 -0.98 0.61 -8.64
C ILE A 38 -0.01 -0.19 -7.78
N GLY A 39 -0.11 -1.52 -7.81
CA GLY A 39 0.81 -2.38 -7.07
C GLY A 39 2.25 -2.20 -7.50
N GLU A 40 2.50 -2.16 -8.79
CA GLU A 40 3.83 -1.92 -9.35
C GLU A 40 4.36 -0.55 -8.96
N ILE A 41 3.54 0.48 -9.11
CA ILE A 41 3.91 1.86 -8.78
C ILE A 41 4.29 1.97 -7.30
N LEU A 42 3.46 1.48 -6.41
CA LEU A 42 3.72 1.53 -4.97
C LEU A 42 4.99 0.77 -4.60
N ARG A 43 5.20 -0.41 -5.20
CA ARG A 43 6.40 -1.20 -4.97
C ARG A 43 7.65 -0.43 -5.38
N ARG A 44 7.65 0.17 -6.56
CA ARG A 44 8.80 0.95 -7.06
C ARG A 44 9.07 2.18 -6.20
N LEU A 45 8.02 2.89 -5.81
CA LEU A 45 8.17 4.07 -4.97
C LEU A 45 8.75 3.72 -3.60
N CYS A 46 8.30 2.61 -3.01
CA CYS A 46 8.84 2.13 -1.75
C CYS A 46 10.31 1.71 -1.89
N GLU A 47 10.64 0.98 -2.94
CA GLU A 47 12.04 0.59 -3.21
C GLU A 47 12.96 1.81 -3.31
N TYR A 48 12.50 2.83 -4.01
CA TYR A 48 13.27 4.05 -4.20
C TYR A 48 13.59 4.76 -2.89
N LYS A 49 12.71 4.68 -1.91
CA LYS A 49 12.91 5.28 -0.58
C LYS A 49 13.51 4.33 0.44
N GLY A 50 13.80 3.09 0.07
CA GLY A 50 14.28 2.10 1.02
C GLY A 50 13.21 1.67 2.02
N VAL A 51 11.94 1.82 1.66
CA VAL A 51 10.81 1.34 2.46
C VAL A 51 10.49 -0.09 2.02
N GLU A 52 10.48 -1.01 2.98
CA GLU A 52 10.17 -2.40 2.69
C GLU A 52 8.66 -2.65 2.82
N ILE A 53 8.07 -3.27 1.80
CA ILE A 53 6.69 -3.75 1.88
C ILE A 53 6.73 -5.18 2.42
N ILE A 54 6.37 -5.35 3.68
CA ILE A 54 6.39 -6.67 4.34
C ILE A 54 5.19 -7.49 3.88
N GLU A 55 4.04 -6.87 3.84
CA GLU A 55 2.80 -7.48 3.39
C GLU A 55 1.88 -6.39 2.86
N GLY A 56 0.96 -6.75 1.97
CA GLY A 56 0.00 -5.78 1.48
C GLY A 56 -1.01 -6.42 0.55
N HIS A 57 -2.14 -5.73 0.38
CA HIS A 57 -3.12 -6.12 -0.61
C HIS A 57 -3.88 -4.90 -1.10
N LEU A 58 -4.42 -5.04 -2.31
CA LEU A 58 -5.21 -4.02 -2.98
C LEU A 58 -6.63 -4.53 -3.16
N MET A 59 -7.56 -3.84 -2.54
CA MET A 59 -8.99 -4.09 -2.73
C MET A 59 -9.59 -2.98 -3.60
N PRO A 60 -10.80 -3.18 -4.14
CA PRO A 60 -11.36 -2.19 -5.07
C PRO A 60 -11.43 -0.76 -4.53
N ASP A 61 -11.59 -0.58 -3.23
CA ASP A 61 -11.76 0.72 -2.61
C ASP A 61 -10.76 1.05 -1.51
N TYR A 62 -9.71 0.24 -1.33
CA TYR A 62 -8.67 0.56 -0.36
C TYR A 62 -7.36 -0.20 -0.61
N VAL A 63 -6.30 0.33 -0.03
CA VAL A 63 -4.97 -0.29 0.01
C VAL A 63 -4.60 -0.55 1.46
N HIS A 64 -4.14 -1.76 1.71
CA HIS A 64 -3.65 -2.23 3.01
C HIS A 64 -2.18 -2.58 2.87
N MET A 65 -1.31 -1.99 3.68
CA MET A 65 0.12 -2.32 3.63
C MET A 65 0.72 -2.38 5.03
N LEU A 66 1.63 -3.32 5.21
CA LEU A 66 2.53 -3.35 6.36
C LEU A 66 3.91 -2.94 5.85
N LEU A 67 4.39 -1.78 6.29
CA LEU A 67 5.64 -1.19 5.81
C LEU A 67 6.68 -1.12 6.91
N ALA A 68 7.93 -1.40 6.56
CA ALA A 68 9.09 -1.09 7.38
C ALA A 68 9.70 0.20 6.83
N ILE A 69 9.66 1.27 7.63
CA ILE A 69 10.10 2.61 7.23
C ILE A 69 11.40 2.95 7.94
N PRO A 70 12.46 3.35 7.20
CA PRO A 70 13.69 3.79 7.85
C PRO A 70 13.44 4.95 8.82
N PRO A 71 14.11 4.98 9.98
CA PRO A 71 13.83 6.00 11.00
C PRO A 71 14.14 7.43 10.56
N LYS A 72 14.91 7.60 9.50
CA LYS A 72 15.19 8.94 8.94
C LYS A 72 13.97 9.58 8.29
N TYR A 73 12.90 8.82 8.03
CA TYR A 73 11.67 9.36 7.46
C TYR A 73 10.53 9.31 8.47
N SER A 74 9.70 10.35 8.49
CA SER A 74 8.44 10.30 9.20
C SER A 74 7.40 9.52 8.38
N VAL A 75 6.43 8.92 9.04
CA VAL A 75 5.33 8.24 8.35
C VAL A 75 4.59 9.21 7.44
N SER A 76 4.33 10.43 7.93
CA SER A 76 3.59 11.41 7.12
C SER A 76 4.36 11.82 5.86
N SER A 77 5.68 11.93 5.92
CA SER A 77 6.47 12.25 4.72
C SER A 77 6.44 11.10 3.71
N VAL A 78 6.53 9.87 4.19
CA VAL A 78 6.43 8.68 3.32
C VAL A 78 5.05 8.60 2.69
N MET A 79 3.98 8.81 3.45
CA MET A 79 2.62 8.75 2.93
C MET A 79 2.35 9.87 1.94
N GLY A 80 2.81 11.10 2.21
CA GLY A 80 2.71 12.20 1.27
C GLY A 80 3.40 11.89 -0.05
N TYR A 81 4.59 11.34 0.04
CA TYR A 81 5.36 10.90 -1.12
C TYR A 81 4.63 9.80 -1.92
N LEU A 82 4.21 8.73 -1.25
CA LEU A 82 3.54 7.60 -1.91
C LEU A 82 2.24 8.03 -2.57
N LYS A 83 1.40 8.77 -1.86
CA LYS A 83 0.10 9.20 -2.38
C LYS A 83 0.26 10.22 -3.51
N GLY A 84 1.14 11.19 -3.33
CA GLY A 84 1.37 12.23 -4.34
C GLY A 84 1.98 11.68 -5.62
N LYS A 85 3.07 10.95 -5.51
CA LYS A 85 3.75 10.39 -6.69
C LYS A 85 2.91 9.32 -7.38
N SER A 86 2.26 8.44 -6.62
CA SER A 86 1.42 7.40 -7.23
C SER A 86 0.24 8.02 -7.97
N SER A 87 -0.39 9.07 -7.44
CA SER A 87 -1.49 9.75 -8.14
C SER A 87 -1.05 10.24 -9.52
N LEU A 88 0.12 10.89 -9.59
CA LEU A 88 0.64 11.38 -10.86
C LEU A 88 0.89 10.22 -11.84
N MET A 89 1.50 9.15 -11.36
CA MET A 89 1.81 8.00 -12.20
C MET A 89 0.56 7.24 -12.65
N ILE A 90 -0.43 7.12 -11.78
CA ILE A 90 -1.72 6.50 -12.11
C ILE A 90 -2.41 7.30 -13.21
N PHE A 91 -2.49 8.62 -13.07
CA PHE A 91 -3.14 9.47 -14.07
C PHE A 91 -2.36 9.54 -15.38
N ASP A 92 -1.05 9.35 -15.32
CA ASP A 92 -0.23 9.29 -16.52
C ASP A 92 -0.53 8.04 -17.34
N ARG A 93 -0.70 6.91 -16.67
CA ARG A 93 -1.03 5.63 -17.33
C ARG A 93 -2.51 5.49 -17.67
N HIS A 94 -3.38 6.13 -16.90
CA HIS A 94 -4.84 6.03 -17.03
C HIS A 94 -5.46 7.43 -17.03
N ALA A 95 -5.24 8.14 -18.10
CA ALA A 95 -5.63 9.57 -18.22
C ALA A 95 -7.13 9.81 -18.03
N ASN A 96 -7.97 8.83 -18.41
CA ASN A 96 -9.41 8.91 -18.22
C ASN A 96 -9.84 9.04 -16.76
N LEU A 97 -9.02 8.57 -15.83
CA LEU A 97 -9.33 8.67 -14.40
C LEU A 97 -9.25 10.09 -13.86
N LYS A 98 -8.52 11.00 -14.53
CA LYS A 98 -8.42 12.40 -14.12
C LYS A 98 -9.79 13.05 -13.96
N TYR A 99 -10.71 12.75 -14.86
CA TYR A 99 -12.04 13.33 -14.85
C TYR A 99 -12.86 12.87 -13.64
N LYS A 100 -12.64 11.64 -13.19
CA LYS A 100 -13.35 11.09 -12.05
C LYS A 100 -12.81 11.58 -10.71
N PHE A 101 -11.51 11.89 -10.65
CA PHE A 101 -10.82 12.18 -9.40
C PHE A 101 -10.35 13.65 -9.30
N GLY A 102 -10.92 14.52 -10.10
CA GLY A 102 -10.66 15.94 -10.00
C GLY A 102 -9.25 16.37 -10.38
N ASN A 103 -8.66 15.69 -11.35
CA ASN A 103 -7.42 16.09 -12.03
C ASN A 103 -6.11 15.91 -11.27
N ARG A 104 -6.10 15.78 -9.93
CA ARG A 104 -4.84 15.87 -9.20
C ARG A 104 -4.61 14.82 -8.15
N ARG A 105 -5.66 14.27 -7.59
CA ARG A 105 -5.54 13.36 -6.45
C ARG A 105 -6.37 12.11 -6.68
N PHE A 106 -5.69 11.00 -6.80
CA PHE A 106 -6.36 9.72 -6.87
C PHE A 106 -6.84 9.29 -5.47
N TRP A 107 -6.05 9.61 -4.43
CA TRP A 107 -6.28 9.14 -3.06
C TRP A 107 -7.05 10.17 -2.24
N ALA A 108 -7.85 9.67 -1.30
CA ALA A 108 -8.50 10.52 -0.30
C ALA A 108 -7.46 11.14 0.64
N GLU A 109 -7.81 12.26 1.26
CA GLU A 109 -6.97 12.86 2.29
C GLU A 109 -6.88 11.93 3.50
N GLY A 110 -5.73 11.96 4.16
CA GLY A 110 -5.49 11.15 5.34
C GLY A 110 -5.26 9.68 5.04
N CYS A 111 -4.97 8.94 6.08
CA CYS A 111 -4.79 7.51 6.05
C CYS A 111 -4.88 7.00 7.48
N TYR A 112 -5.20 5.72 7.62
CA TYR A 112 -5.10 5.06 8.92
C TYR A 112 -3.68 4.54 9.09
N VAL A 113 -3.08 4.82 10.24
CA VAL A 113 -1.72 4.36 10.55
C VAL A 113 -1.71 3.77 11.96
N SER A 114 -1.15 2.59 12.09
CA SER A 114 -0.94 1.95 13.38
C SER A 114 0.50 1.46 13.46
N ALA A 115 1.21 1.85 14.50
CA ALA A 115 2.55 1.33 14.75
C ALA A 115 2.46 -0.15 15.13
N VAL A 116 3.39 -0.94 14.60
CA VAL A 116 3.42 -2.38 14.85
C VAL A 116 4.61 -2.68 15.75
N GLY A 117 4.36 -3.42 16.82
CA GLY A 117 5.40 -3.87 17.73
C GLY A 117 6.18 -5.04 17.17
N LEU A 118 6.54 -5.97 18.02
CA LEU A 118 7.42 -7.07 17.65
C LEU A 118 6.72 -8.20 16.85
N ASP A 119 5.40 -8.25 16.86
CA ASP A 119 4.65 -9.37 16.28
C ASP A 119 4.22 -9.11 14.83
N GLU A 120 5.23 -8.94 13.99
CA GLU A 120 5.06 -8.73 12.55
C GLU A 120 4.31 -9.89 11.88
N ALA A 121 4.64 -11.13 12.25
CA ALA A 121 4.04 -12.31 11.63
C ALA A 121 2.53 -12.37 11.85
N THR A 122 2.06 -12.02 13.05
CA THR A 122 0.63 -12.00 13.37
C THR A 122 -0.09 -10.92 12.57
N ILE A 123 0.51 -9.73 12.43
CA ILE A 123 -0.09 -8.65 11.65
C ILE A 123 -0.14 -9.01 10.16
N ALA A 124 0.93 -9.57 9.62
CA ALA A 124 0.96 -10.01 8.23
C ALA A 124 -0.11 -11.09 7.98
N LYS A 125 -0.26 -12.02 8.91
CA LYS A 125 -1.30 -13.06 8.84
C LYS A 125 -2.70 -12.43 8.86
N TYR A 126 -2.93 -11.46 9.74
CA TYR A 126 -4.20 -10.76 9.83
C TYR A 126 -4.56 -10.08 8.50
N ILE A 127 -3.60 -9.39 7.88
CA ILE A 127 -3.81 -8.74 6.59
C ILE A 127 -4.21 -9.76 5.53
N ARG A 128 -3.54 -10.91 5.48
CA ARG A 128 -3.86 -11.97 4.51
C ARG A 128 -5.25 -12.56 4.74
N GLU A 129 -5.63 -12.79 5.98
CA GLU A 129 -6.95 -13.32 6.32
C GLU A 129 -8.06 -12.33 6.00
N GLN A 130 -7.82 -11.04 6.27
CA GLN A 130 -8.74 -9.98 5.94
C GLN A 130 -8.95 -9.89 4.43
N GLU A 131 -7.87 -9.99 3.69
CA GLU A 131 -7.90 -10.00 2.24
C GLU A 131 -8.75 -11.15 1.69
N ALA A 132 -8.54 -12.36 2.21
CA ALA A 132 -9.29 -13.54 1.77
C ALA A 132 -10.80 -13.37 2.04
N ALA A 133 -11.16 -12.82 3.21
CA ALA A 133 -12.55 -12.57 3.57
C ALA A 133 -13.17 -11.49 2.66
N ASP A 134 -12.41 -10.43 2.38
CA ASP A 134 -12.88 -9.34 1.52
C ASP A 134 -13.07 -9.80 0.07
N ILE A 135 -12.18 -10.65 -0.42
CA ILE A 135 -12.29 -11.25 -1.75
C ILE A 135 -13.57 -12.07 -1.86
N ALA A 136 -13.84 -12.90 -0.85
CA ALA A 136 -15.04 -13.73 -0.82
C ALA A 136 -16.31 -12.87 -0.80
N LEU A 137 -16.29 -11.76 -0.06
CA LEU A 137 -17.40 -10.82 0.02
C LEU A 137 -17.64 -10.07 -1.29
N ASP A 138 -16.57 -9.60 -1.93
CA ASP A 138 -16.65 -8.86 -3.18
C ASP A 138 -16.82 -9.77 -4.40
N LYS A 139 -16.74 -11.08 -4.22
CA LYS A 139 -16.84 -12.08 -5.29
C LYS A 139 -15.86 -11.84 -6.43
N LEU A 140 -14.66 -11.42 -6.09
CA LEU A 140 -13.60 -11.22 -7.07
C LEU A 140 -13.14 -12.56 -7.63
N SER A 141 -12.85 -12.62 -8.93
CA SER A 141 -12.30 -13.82 -9.53
C SER A 141 -10.85 -14.03 -9.10
N VAL A 142 -10.44 -15.30 -9.04
CA VAL A 142 -9.04 -15.63 -8.71
C VAL A 142 -8.07 -14.98 -9.71
N LYS A 143 -8.51 -14.86 -10.96
CA LYS A 143 -7.71 -14.26 -12.02
C LYS A 143 -7.51 -12.76 -11.82
N GLU A 144 -8.54 -12.07 -11.37
CA GLU A 144 -8.44 -10.64 -11.05
C GLU A 144 -7.63 -10.39 -9.79
N TYR A 145 -7.59 -11.40 -8.93
CA TYR A 145 -6.95 -11.28 -7.66
C TYR A 145 -5.53 -11.86 -7.66
N SER A 146 -4.70 -11.46 -8.57
CA SER A 146 -3.27 -11.73 -8.45
C SER A 146 -2.65 -10.64 -7.56
N ASP A 147 -1.77 -11.04 -6.63
CA ASP A 147 -1.16 -10.08 -5.72
C ASP A 147 -0.12 -9.23 -6.45
N PRO A 148 -0.37 -7.94 -6.67
CA PRO A 148 0.55 -7.08 -7.41
C PRO A 148 1.81 -6.71 -6.64
N PHE A 149 1.89 -7.01 -5.34
CA PHE A 149 3.09 -6.79 -4.54
C PHE A 149 4.08 -7.95 -4.64
N LYS A 150 3.66 -9.11 -5.11
CA LYS A 150 4.52 -10.27 -5.32
C LYS A 150 4.97 -10.34 -6.77
N LYS A 151 6.23 -10.68 -6.95
CA LYS A 151 6.81 -10.86 -8.27
C LYS A 151 6.45 -12.21 -8.85
#